data_b6eb720b62fded5c714a2ef5c6d88567
#
_entry.id   b6eb720b62fded5c714a2ef5c6d88567
#
_cell.length_a   1.000
_cell.length_b   1.000
_cell.length_c   1.000
_cell.angle_alpha   90.00
_cell.angle_beta   90.00
_cell.angle_gamma   90.00
#
_symmetry.space_group_name_H-M   'P 1'
#
loop_
_entity.id
_entity.type
_entity.pdbx_description
1 polymer ?
#
loop_
_entity_poly.entity_id
_entity_poly.type
_entity_poly.pdbx_seq_one_letter_code
_entity_poly.pdbx_strand_id
1 'polypeptide(L)'
;KTILLSGCISTGRDIASALQMGADLAYMGTRFINTEESKASEEYRQMIINAGASDVIYTAAISGVHANFLGASLKAAGITEEDLKKDRKIDFGKELNTEAKAWKTIWSAGQGVTTINNVESVSELVANLKSEFKSAIEDQIKVLEIYPKE
;
A
#
# COMPACT_ATOMS: atom_id res chain seq x y z
N LYS A 1 -12.79 -22.60 0.22
CA LYS A 1 -12.79 -21.13 0.41
C LYS A 1 -11.47 -20.62 -0.11
N THR A 2 -11.47 -19.56 -0.90
CA THR A 2 -10.25 -18.88 -1.36
C THR A 2 -9.78 -17.89 -0.30
N ILE A 3 -8.51 -17.95 0.06
CA ILE A 3 -7.86 -17.03 1.01
C ILE A 3 -7.03 -16.03 0.23
N LEU A 4 -7.28 -14.76 0.47
CA LEU A 4 -6.56 -13.66 -0.15
C LEU A 4 -5.84 -12.85 0.94
N LEU A 5 -4.51 -12.72 0.84
CA LEU A 5 -3.71 -11.91 1.75
C LEU A 5 -3.46 -10.53 1.14
N SER A 6 -3.69 -9.50 1.94
CA SER A 6 -3.49 -8.10 1.57
C SER A 6 -2.79 -7.34 2.68
N GLY A 7 -2.19 -6.21 2.33
CA GLY A 7 -1.44 -5.35 3.25
C GLY A 7 0.07 -5.59 3.18
N CYS A 8 0.81 -4.52 2.98
CA CYS A 8 2.28 -4.53 2.83
C CYS A 8 2.84 -5.40 1.68
N ILE A 9 1.99 -5.93 0.81
CA ILE A 9 2.41 -6.71 -0.36
C ILE A 9 2.78 -5.72 -1.48
N SER A 10 4.04 -5.70 -1.89
CA SER A 10 4.52 -4.77 -2.92
C SER A 10 5.66 -5.30 -3.80
N THR A 11 6.20 -6.48 -3.47
CA THR A 11 7.26 -7.15 -4.22
C THR A 11 6.87 -8.58 -4.60
N GLY A 12 7.59 -9.18 -5.54
CA GLY A 12 7.42 -10.60 -5.86
C GLY A 12 7.80 -11.51 -4.70
N ARG A 13 8.74 -11.09 -3.85
CA ARG A 13 9.10 -11.81 -2.60
C ARG A 13 7.94 -11.82 -1.60
N ASP A 14 7.19 -10.72 -1.50
CA ASP A 14 6.00 -10.66 -0.63
C ASP A 14 4.92 -11.60 -1.14
N ILE A 15 4.74 -11.71 -2.46
CA ILE A 15 3.81 -12.69 -3.05
C ILE A 15 4.22 -14.11 -2.68
N ALA A 16 5.51 -14.47 -2.81
CA ALA A 16 6.00 -15.78 -2.43
C ALA A 16 5.74 -16.07 -0.95
N SER A 17 5.99 -15.09 -0.08
CA SER A 17 5.74 -15.20 1.36
C SER A 17 4.25 -15.38 1.67
N ALA A 18 3.37 -14.64 1.01
CA ALA A 18 1.92 -14.77 1.18
C ALA A 18 1.42 -16.18 0.84
N LEU A 19 1.89 -16.75 -0.27
CA LEU A 19 1.53 -18.12 -0.67
C LEU A 19 2.06 -19.16 0.33
N GLN A 20 3.26 -18.96 0.87
CA GLN A 20 3.82 -19.86 1.90
C GLN A 20 3.08 -19.77 3.24
N MET A 21 2.51 -18.63 3.56
CA MET A 21 1.64 -18.47 4.73
C MET A 21 0.28 -19.14 4.55
N GLY A 22 0.01 -19.73 3.38
CA GLY A 22 -1.22 -20.46 3.09
C GLY A 22 -2.30 -19.64 2.39
N ALA A 23 -1.98 -18.45 1.90
CA ALA A 23 -2.89 -17.71 1.04
C ALA A 23 -2.91 -18.31 -0.39
N ASP A 24 -4.09 -18.30 -1.02
CA ASP A 24 -4.22 -18.69 -2.43
C ASP A 24 -3.82 -17.55 -3.38
N LEU A 25 -4.02 -16.30 -2.93
CA LEU A 25 -3.77 -15.09 -3.72
C LEU A 25 -3.15 -13.99 -2.85
N ALA A 26 -2.32 -13.15 -3.46
CA ALA A 26 -1.80 -11.91 -2.89
C ALA A 26 -2.47 -10.70 -3.55
N TYR A 27 -2.87 -9.71 -2.76
CA TYR A 27 -3.54 -8.51 -3.24
C TYR A 27 -2.68 -7.26 -2.99
N MET A 28 -2.46 -6.49 -4.04
CA MET A 28 -1.68 -5.24 -4.01
C MET A 28 -2.55 -4.05 -4.36
N GLY A 29 -2.42 -2.96 -3.59
CA GLY A 29 -3.06 -1.68 -3.89
C GLY A 29 -2.02 -0.60 -4.20
N THR A 30 -1.27 -0.19 -3.18
CA THR A 30 -0.36 0.96 -3.23
C THR A 30 0.68 0.87 -4.35
N ARG A 31 1.22 -0.31 -4.63
CA ARG A 31 2.21 -0.52 -5.70
C ARG A 31 1.68 -0.09 -7.07
N PHE A 32 0.40 -0.35 -7.35
CA PHE A 32 -0.22 0.00 -8.62
C PHE A 32 -0.63 1.48 -8.73
N ILE A 33 -0.60 2.25 -7.65
CA ILE A 33 -0.81 3.70 -7.71
C ILE A 33 0.35 4.37 -8.46
N ASN A 34 1.58 3.87 -8.30
CA ASN A 34 2.78 4.38 -8.95
C ASN A 34 3.06 3.71 -10.30
N THR A 35 2.02 3.56 -11.12
CA THR A 35 2.16 3.12 -12.50
C THR A 35 1.79 4.23 -13.47
N GLU A 36 2.33 4.18 -14.69
CA GLU A 36 2.05 5.16 -15.76
C GLU A 36 0.57 5.20 -16.11
N GLU A 37 -0.10 4.03 -16.12
CA GLU A 37 -1.51 3.87 -16.47
C GLU A 37 -2.46 4.31 -15.34
N SER A 38 -1.95 4.51 -14.14
CA SER A 38 -2.74 5.02 -13.02
C SER A 38 -3.17 6.47 -13.28
N LYS A 39 -4.37 6.82 -12.83
CA LYS A 39 -4.87 8.20 -12.84
C LYS A 39 -4.40 9.04 -11.64
N ALA A 40 -3.48 8.51 -10.81
CA ALA A 40 -2.89 9.27 -9.71
C ALA A 40 -2.15 10.50 -10.26
N SER A 41 -2.26 11.63 -9.56
CA SER A 41 -1.50 12.83 -9.92
C SER A 41 0.00 12.61 -9.69
N GLU A 42 0.83 13.37 -10.38
CA GLU A 42 2.28 13.30 -10.18
C GLU A 42 2.67 13.61 -8.73
N GLU A 43 1.99 14.57 -8.11
CA GLU A 43 2.20 14.91 -6.71
C GLU A 43 1.92 13.73 -5.77
N TYR A 44 0.85 12.96 -6.02
CA TYR A 44 0.54 11.76 -5.25
C TYR A 44 1.61 10.69 -5.42
N ARG A 45 2.05 10.43 -6.66
CA ARG A 45 3.11 9.47 -6.96
C ARG A 45 4.42 9.84 -6.26
N GLN A 46 4.81 11.13 -6.30
CA GLN A 46 6.01 11.61 -5.61
C GLN A 46 5.89 11.52 -4.09
N MET A 47 4.72 11.77 -3.51
CA MET A 47 4.51 11.54 -2.08
C MET A 47 4.69 10.07 -1.69
N ILE A 48 4.24 9.13 -2.53
CA ILE A 48 4.47 7.69 -2.29
C ILE A 48 5.95 7.35 -2.36
N ILE A 49 6.68 7.83 -3.38
CA ILE A 49 8.13 7.58 -3.55
C ILE A 49 8.92 8.10 -2.36
N ASN A 50 8.53 9.25 -1.83
CA ASN A 50 9.23 9.90 -0.71
C ASN A 50 8.80 9.40 0.67
N ALA A 51 7.79 8.53 0.76
CA ALA A 51 7.24 8.07 2.03
C ALA A 51 7.93 6.81 2.54
N GLY A 52 8.22 6.79 3.84
CA GLY A 52 8.53 5.58 4.58
C GLY A 52 7.30 5.00 5.29
N ALA A 53 7.44 3.83 5.92
CA ALA A 53 6.35 3.21 6.67
C ALA A 53 5.83 4.08 7.82
N SER A 54 6.70 4.87 8.45
CA SER A 54 6.37 5.82 9.52
C SER A 54 5.56 7.02 9.05
N ASP A 55 5.57 7.31 7.75
CA ASP A 55 4.83 8.41 7.16
C ASP A 55 3.37 8.04 6.83
N VAL A 56 3.01 6.76 7.02
CA VAL A 56 1.64 6.26 6.84
C VAL A 56 0.92 6.34 8.18
N ILE A 57 -0.11 7.18 8.25
CA ILE A 57 -0.89 7.45 9.46
C ILE A 57 -2.20 6.68 9.40
N TYR A 58 -2.41 5.79 10.38
CA TYR A 58 -3.66 5.06 10.55
C TYR A 58 -4.61 5.84 11.45
N THR A 59 -5.72 6.31 10.91
CA THR A 59 -6.65 7.16 11.65
C THR A 59 -8.09 7.06 11.12
N ALA A 60 -9.06 7.31 12.02
CA ALA A 60 -10.47 7.50 11.68
C ALA A 60 -10.86 8.99 11.58
N ALA A 61 -9.97 9.90 11.95
CA ALA A 61 -10.26 11.33 12.06
C ALA A 61 -10.68 12.01 10.76
N ILE A 62 -10.35 11.41 9.61
CA ILE A 62 -10.64 11.97 8.29
C ILE A 62 -12.04 11.57 7.80
N SER A 63 -12.35 10.28 7.82
CA SER A 63 -13.57 9.70 7.25
C SER A 63 -14.49 9.06 8.27
N GLY A 64 -14.13 9.07 9.57
CA GLY A 64 -14.85 8.32 10.60
C GLY A 64 -14.61 6.81 10.53
N VAL A 65 -13.95 6.31 9.48
CA VAL A 65 -13.53 4.92 9.32
C VAL A 65 -12.01 4.87 9.35
N HIS A 66 -11.45 3.92 10.08
CA HIS A 66 -10.01 3.74 10.15
C HIS A 66 -9.44 3.38 8.77
N ALA A 67 -8.49 4.19 8.30
CA ALA A 67 -7.77 3.98 7.06
C ALA A 67 -6.33 4.50 7.19
N ASN A 68 -5.49 4.10 6.26
CA ASN A 68 -4.11 4.54 6.16
C ASN A 68 -4.02 5.75 5.20
N PHE A 69 -3.40 6.82 5.65
CA PHE A 69 -3.21 8.04 4.87
C PHE A 69 -1.73 8.43 4.82
N LEU A 70 -1.30 9.04 3.71
CA LEU A 70 0.01 9.66 3.61
C LEU A 70 0.05 10.91 4.49
N GLY A 71 0.95 10.93 5.48
CA GLY A 71 1.13 12.07 6.40
C GLY A 71 1.42 13.38 5.67
N ALA A 72 2.20 13.33 4.60
CA ALA A 72 2.48 14.48 3.75
C ALA A 72 1.19 15.07 3.14
N SER A 73 0.23 14.24 2.68
CA SER A 73 -1.04 14.71 2.13
C SER A 73 -1.95 15.30 3.20
N LEU A 74 -1.96 14.73 4.40
CA LEU A 74 -2.69 15.29 5.55
C LEU A 74 -2.15 16.67 5.91
N LYS A 75 -0.83 16.81 6.00
CA LYS A 75 -0.15 18.08 6.28
C LYS A 75 -0.44 19.13 5.19
N ALA A 76 -0.37 18.74 3.92
CA ALA A 76 -0.69 19.63 2.79
C ALA A 76 -2.17 20.09 2.81
N ALA A 77 -3.08 19.25 3.31
CA ALA A 77 -4.48 19.59 3.52
C ALA A 77 -4.75 20.42 4.80
N GLY A 78 -3.71 20.77 5.57
CA GLY A 78 -3.83 21.55 6.80
C GLY A 78 -4.32 20.76 8.03
N ILE A 79 -4.31 19.43 7.96
CA ILE A 79 -4.68 18.56 9.09
C ILE A 79 -3.54 18.55 10.10
N THR A 80 -3.85 18.91 11.33
CA THR A 80 -2.89 18.95 12.45
C THR A 80 -2.91 17.66 13.27
N GLU A 81 -1.90 17.45 14.10
CA GLU A 81 -1.88 16.34 15.05
C GLU A 81 -3.06 16.38 16.05
N GLU A 82 -3.54 17.58 16.38
CA GLU A 82 -4.70 17.75 17.24
C GLU A 82 -5.99 17.30 16.54
N ASP A 83 -6.10 17.55 15.22
CA ASP A 83 -7.24 17.09 14.43
C ASP A 83 -7.28 15.56 14.34
N LEU A 84 -6.12 14.91 14.27
CA LEU A 84 -6.00 13.45 14.23
C LEU A 84 -6.39 12.76 15.56
N LYS A 85 -6.39 13.50 16.68
CA LYS A 85 -6.81 13.00 18.00
C LYS A 85 -8.32 13.12 18.24
N LYS A 86 -9.05 13.82 17.37
CA LYS A 86 -10.49 14.01 17.50
C LYS A 86 -11.24 12.78 17.01
N ASP A 87 -12.10 12.22 17.87
CA ASP A 87 -13.06 11.19 17.47
C ASP A 87 -14.14 11.82 16.56
N ARG A 88 -14.11 11.48 15.28
CA ARG A 88 -15.12 11.92 14.34
C ARG A 88 -16.24 10.88 14.27
N LYS A 89 -17.45 11.27 14.69
CA LYS A 89 -18.64 10.45 14.48
C LYS A 89 -19.12 10.61 13.01
N ILE A 90 -19.33 9.49 12.36
CA ILE A 90 -19.82 9.46 10.97
C ILE A 90 -21.25 10.00 10.93
N ASP A 91 -21.47 11.06 10.18
CA ASP A 91 -22.78 11.54 9.77
C ASP A 91 -22.94 11.32 8.26
N PHE A 92 -23.43 10.14 7.88
CA PHE A 92 -23.60 9.75 6.48
C PHE A 92 -24.46 10.72 5.64
N GLY A 93 -25.27 11.58 6.29
CA GLY A 93 -26.11 12.53 5.60
C GLY A 93 -25.41 13.83 5.18
N LYS A 94 -24.40 14.26 5.95
CA LYS A 94 -23.62 15.49 5.70
C LYS A 94 -22.32 15.26 4.97
N GLU A 95 -21.77 14.07 5.05
CA GLU A 95 -20.40 13.76 4.62
C GLU A 95 -20.26 13.59 3.11
N LEU A 96 -21.29 13.13 2.39
CA LEU A 96 -21.24 12.99 0.93
C LEU A 96 -20.85 14.28 0.17
N ASN A 97 -21.13 15.46 0.74
CA ASN A 97 -20.78 16.75 0.13
C ASN A 97 -19.43 17.34 0.59
N THR A 98 -19.01 17.03 1.82
CA THR A 98 -17.73 17.55 2.39
C THR A 98 -16.56 16.63 2.07
N GLU A 99 -16.80 15.32 2.07
CA GLU A 99 -15.81 14.30 1.70
C GLU A 99 -15.36 14.42 0.25
N ALA A 100 -16.23 14.75 -0.68
CA ALA A 100 -15.87 14.93 -2.10
C ALA A 100 -14.75 15.98 -2.32
N LYS A 101 -14.56 16.93 -1.38
CA LYS A 101 -13.46 17.90 -1.40
C LYS A 101 -12.20 17.35 -0.72
N ALA A 102 -12.35 16.65 0.40
CA ALA A 102 -11.20 16.06 1.14
C ALA A 102 -10.52 14.96 0.34
N TRP A 103 -11.30 14.08 -0.31
CA TRP A 103 -10.77 12.99 -1.14
C TRP A 103 -10.01 13.43 -2.41
N LYS A 104 -10.07 14.70 -2.77
CA LYS A 104 -9.27 15.23 -3.90
C LYS A 104 -7.81 15.50 -3.54
N THR A 105 -7.50 15.71 -2.28
CA THR A 105 -6.17 16.15 -1.83
C THR A 105 -5.59 15.33 -0.68
N ILE A 106 -6.39 14.47 -0.03
CA ILE A 106 -5.94 13.57 1.02
C ILE A 106 -5.83 12.17 0.43
N TRP A 107 -4.60 11.65 0.38
CA TRP A 107 -4.30 10.40 -0.30
C TRP A 107 -3.94 9.28 0.66
N SER A 108 -4.39 8.07 0.32
CA SER A 108 -4.20 6.85 1.09
C SER A 108 -3.06 6.02 0.51
N ALA A 109 -2.27 5.41 1.38
CA ALA A 109 -1.27 4.42 0.99
C ALA A 109 -1.04 3.43 2.14
N GLY A 110 -0.71 2.19 1.83
CA GLY A 110 -0.28 1.22 2.83
C GLY A 110 1.23 1.28 3.09
N GLN A 111 1.69 0.60 4.15
CA GLN A 111 3.11 0.57 4.53
C GLN A 111 4.03 -0.04 3.45
N GLY A 112 3.48 -0.69 2.43
CA GLY A 112 4.23 -1.12 1.24
C GLY A 112 4.87 0.01 0.42
N VAL A 113 4.66 1.29 0.77
CA VAL A 113 5.36 2.44 0.17
C VAL A 113 6.88 2.30 0.20
N THR A 114 7.43 1.65 1.23
CA THR A 114 8.88 1.54 1.45
C THR A 114 9.67 0.89 0.31
N THR A 115 9.01 0.15 -0.56
CA THR A 115 9.64 -0.52 -1.70
C THR A 115 9.35 0.14 -3.04
N ILE A 116 8.62 1.28 -3.03
CA ILE A 116 8.19 1.99 -4.23
C ILE A 116 9.11 3.19 -4.45
N ASN A 117 10.03 3.10 -5.42
CA ASN A 117 11.06 4.09 -5.66
C ASN A 117 10.92 4.82 -7.01
N ASN A 118 10.01 4.38 -7.86
CA ASN A 118 9.83 4.91 -9.22
C ASN A 118 8.38 4.79 -9.69
N VAL A 119 8.10 5.42 -10.82
CA VAL A 119 6.91 5.17 -11.64
C VAL A 119 7.35 4.30 -12.81
N GLU A 120 6.63 3.25 -13.09
CA GLU A 120 6.90 2.32 -14.18
C GLU A 120 5.58 1.91 -14.85
N SER A 121 5.63 1.35 -16.06
CA SER A 121 4.43 0.81 -16.68
C SER A 121 3.93 -0.43 -15.94
N VAL A 122 2.62 -0.71 -16.01
CA VAL A 122 2.05 -1.95 -15.44
C VAL A 122 2.74 -3.19 -16.03
N SER A 123 3.14 -3.15 -17.30
CA SER A 123 3.85 -4.23 -17.94
C SER A 123 5.21 -4.50 -17.28
N GLU A 124 5.99 -3.46 -17.05
CA GLU A 124 7.30 -3.55 -16.36
C GLU A 124 7.13 -4.01 -14.92
N LEU A 125 6.17 -3.42 -14.19
CA LEU A 125 5.87 -3.82 -12.83
C LEU A 125 5.55 -5.32 -12.74
N VAL A 126 4.67 -5.83 -13.61
CA VAL A 126 4.30 -7.25 -13.62
C VAL A 126 5.48 -8.14 -13.99
N ALA A 127 6.34 -7.72 -14.92
CA ALA A 127 7.56 -8.46 -15.28
C ALA A 127 8.53 -8.53 -14.09
N ASN A 128 8.72 -7.39 -13.39
CA ASN A 128 9.57 -7.31 -12.19
C ASN A 128 9.03 -8.20 -11.06
N LEU A 129 7.73 -8.12 -10.77
CA LEU A 129 7.08 -8.96 -9.75
C LEU A 129 7.24 -10.46 -10.03
N LYS A 130 7.10 -10.88 -11.31
CA LYS A 130 7.32 -12.27 -11.71
C LYS A 130 8.77 -12.71 -11.52
N SER A 131 9.72 -11.86 -11.90
CA SER A 131 11.16 -12.11 -11.72
C SER A 131 11.54 -12.24 -10.24
N GLU A 132 11.09 -11.30 -9.42
CA GLU A 132 11.32 -11.30 -7.97
C GLU A 132 10.69 -12.52 -7.29
N PHE A 133 9.45 -12.88 -7.69
CA PHE A 133 8.77 -14.07 -7.21
C PHE A 133 9.58 -15.33 -7.51
N LYS A 134 10.02 -15.50 -8.77
CA LYS A 134 10.83 -16.63 -9.19
C LYS A 134 12.12 -16.71 -8.38
N SER A 135 12.85 -15.61 -8.26
CA SER A 135 14.09 -15.54 -7.47
C SER A 135 13.84 -15.91 -6.00
N ALA A 136 12.73 -15.44 -5.40
CA ALA A 136 12.39 -15.77 -4.02
C ALA A 136 12.16 -17.27 -3.83
N ILE A 137 11.49 -17.93 -4.76
CA ILE A 137 11.27 -19.40 -4.71
C ILE A 137 12.60 -20.14 -4.91
N GLU A 138 13.45 -19.70 -5.84
CA GLU A 138 14.77 -20.29 -6.05
C GLU A 138 15.65 -20.20 -4.78
N ASP A 139 15.63 -19.05 -4.11
CA ASP A 139 16.36 -18.87 -2.83
C ASP A 139 15.85 -19.82 -1.74
N GLN A 140 14.54 -20.06 -1.68
CA GLN A 140 13.96 -20.98 -0.72
C GLN A 140 14.31 -22.45 -1.00
N ILE A 141 14.38 -22.84 -2.27
CA ILE A 141 14.84 -24.18 -2.66
C ILE A 141 16.27 -24.39 -2.18
N LYS A 142 17.15 -23.39 -2.32
CA LYS A 142 18.53 -23.47 -1.81
C LYS A 142 18.58 -23.67 -0.29
N VAL A 143 17.66 -23.10 0.47
CA VAL A 143 17.59 -23.31 1.94
C VAL A 143 17.32 -24.78 2.28
N LEU A 144 16.53 -25.49 1.47
CA LEU A 144 16.28 -26.93 1.68
C LEU A 144 17.54 -27.80 1.53
N GLU A 145 18.53 -27.33 0.73
CA GLU A 145 19.80 -28.04 0.56
C GLU A 145 20.67 -28.02 1.83
N ILE A 146 20.44 -27.07 2.74
CA ILE A 146 21.15 -26.94 4.02
C ILE A 146 20.69 -28.03 5.01
N TYR A 147 19.47 -28.56 4.84
CA TYR A 147 18.93 -29.60 5.69
C TYR A 147 19.12 -30.97 5.05
N PRO A 148 19.95 -31.86 5.62
CA PRO A 148 20.14 -33.20 5.08
C PRO A 148 18.80 -33.93 5.07
N LYS A 149 18.54 -34.67 3.99
CA LYS A 149 17.42 -35.64 3.99
C LYS A 149 17.80 -36.74 4.96
N GLU A 150 16.97 -36.95 5.97
CA GLU A 150 17.05 -38.13 6.83
C GLU A 150 16.84 -39.44 6.05
#